data_42105a09d32dbec6c8831e92af20738d
#
_entry.id   42105a09d32dbec6c8831e92af20738d
#
_cell.length_a   1.000
_cell.length_b   1.000
_cell.length_c   1.000
_cell.angle_alpha   90.00
_cell.angle_beta   90.00
_cell.angle_gamma   90.00
#
_symmetry.space_group_name_H-M   'P 1'
#
loop_
_entity.id
_entity.type
_entity.pdbx_description
1 polymer ?
#
loop_
_entity_poly.entity_id
_entity_poly.type
_entity_poly.pdbx_seq_one_letter_code
_entity_poly.pdbx_strand_id
1 'polypeptide(L)'
;MELLQLRYFLVAAQYQHITKAAEHLRIAQPALSQSIHRLEAELGVPLFTRQNRSIELNEEGRFLQQRLIPILHSLDLIPEELQKGKYQMNHTIHLRLLSASSLITSRIIAYRSLHPEVSFQLYQNPDQDDNFDLCVSARRADTVSEHSAHNDFADDVMVMLEEELYLAVPTHSDFGQKTTIRLSETRDADYICLAGSRPIRQMTHSYFEEEGFSPHIVFESDTTESVRNLIAAGMGIGFWPQHSWGTIPEKLADSPEQFPVRLLHIEDRVCRRQLTLTRSEKGRNNPVITDFCNFLMCQK
;
A
#
# COMPACT_ATOMS: atom_id res chain seq x y z
N MET A 1 -20.71 -25.64 3.17
CA MET A 1 -19.29 -25.48 2.80
C MET A 1 -18.42 -25.83 4.00
N GLU A 2 -17.62 -26.87 3.88
CA GLU A 2 -16.78 -27.40 4.95
C GLU A 2 -15.30 -27.06 4.70
N LEU A 3 -14.53 -26.81 5.75
CA LEU A 3 -13.11 -26.49 5.67
C LEU A 3 -12.31 -27.57 4.89
N LEU A 4 -12.68 -28.82 5.06
CA LEU A 4 -12.05 -29.94 4.37
C LEU A 4 -12.28 -29.89 2.85
N GLN A 5 -13.49 -29.50 2.41
CA GLN A 5 -13.80 -29.32 0.99
C GLN A 5 -12.94 -28.22 0.35
N LEU A 6 -12.73 -27.10 1.07
CA LEU A 6 -11.90 -26.00 0.62
C LEU A 6 -10.41 -26.43 0.50
N ARG A 7 -9.89 -27.20 1.44
CA ARG A 7 -8.54 -27.78 1.35
C ARG A 7 -8.41 -28.74 0.17
N TYR A 8 -9.38 -29.60 -0.03
CA TYR A 8 -9.42 -30.53 -1.16
C TYR A 8 -9.46 -29.81 -2.50
N PHE A 9 -10.22 -28.73 -2.58
CA PHE A 9 -10.24 -27.87 -3.76
C PHE A 9 -8.86 -27.26 -4.06
N LEU A 10 -8.15 -26.71 -3.07
CA LEU A 10 -6.80 -26.16 -3.30
C LEU A 10 -5.80 -27.18 -3.78
N VAL A 11 -5.83 -28.40 -3.22
CA VAL A 11 -4.95 -29.49 -3.66
C VAL A 11 -5.31 -29.92 -5.10
N ALA A 12 -6.60 -30.05 -5.42
CA ALA A 12 -7.03 -30.35 -6.79
C ALA A 12 -6.63 -29.26 -7.79
N ALA A 13 -6.71 -28.00 -7.39
CA ALA A 13 -6.28 -26.84 -8.16
C ALA A 13 -4.76 -26.82 -8.43
N GLN A 14 -3.97 -27.24 -7.44
CA GLN A 14 -2.51 -27.31 -7.56
C GLN A 14 -2.06 -28.42 -8.52
N TYR A 15 -2.66 -29.61 -8.41
CA TYR A 15 -2.25 -30.77 -9.23
C TYR A 15 -2.90 -30.78 -10.62
N GLN A 16 -4.01 -30.09 -10.81
CA GLN A 16 -4.82 -30.10 -12.05
C GLN A 16 -5.14 -31.51 -12.58
N HIS A 17 -5.11 -32.48 -11.67
CA HIS A 17 -5.34 -33.91 -11.97
C HIS A 17 -5.93 -34.60 -10.74
N ILE A 18 -7.20 -35.00 -10.83
CA ILE A 18 -7.96 -35.54 -9.68
C ILE A 18 -7.28 -36.75 -9.04
N THR A 19 -6.77 -37.71 -9.86
CA THR A 19 -6.12 -38.92 -9.33
C THR A 19 -4.85 -38.54 -8.54
N LYS A 20 -3.98 -37.70 -9.09
CA LYS A 20 -2.74 -37.30 -8.41
C LYS A 20 -3.03 -36.52 -7.13
N ALA A 21 -4.05 -35.64 -7.16
CA ALA A 21 -4.51 -34.89 -5.99
C ALA A 21 -5.04 -35.85 -4.90
N ALA A 22 -5.83 -36.86 -5.29
CA ALA A 22 -6.35 -37.88 -4.36
C ALA A 22 -5.24 -38.75 -3.74
N GLU A 23 -4.25 -39.15 -4.54
CA GLU A 23 -3.06 -39.87 -4.08
C GLU A 23 -2.28 -39.01 -3.05
N HIS A 24 -2.05 -37.73 -3.34
CA HIS A 24 -1.39 -36.80 -2.42
C HIS A 24 -2.16 -36.67 -1.10
N LEU A 25 -3.47 -36.57 -1.17
CA LEU A 25 -4.36 -36.51 0.00
C LEU A 25 -4.56 -37.85 0.71
N ARG A 26 -4.06 -38.94 0.14
CA ARG A 26 -4.25 -40.34 0.62
C ARG A 26 -5.72 -40.72 0.79
N ILE A 27 -6.55 -40.33 -0.18
CA ILE A 27 -7.98 -40.65 -0.23
C ILE A 27 -8.34 -41.31 -1.57
N ALA A 28 -9.51 -41.91 -1.62
CA ALA A 28 -10.02 -42.47 -2.87
C ALA A 28 -10.42 -41.35 -3.86
N GLN A 29 -10.02 -41.50 -5.12
CA GLN A 29 -10.36 -40.53 -6.17
C GLN A 29 -11.87 -40.18 -6.25
N PRO A 30 -12.82 -41.14 -6.13
CA PRO A 30 -14.23 -40.82 -6.10
C PRO A 30 -14.65 -39.91 -4.95
N ALA A 31 -14.01 -40.04 -3.77
CA ALA A 31 -14.30 -39.20 -2.61
C ALA A 31 -13.86 -37.73 -2.85
N LEU A 32 -12.67 -37.52 -3.45
CA LEU A 32 -12.21 -36.20 -3.82
C LEU A 32 -13.15 -35.56 -4.87
N SER A 33 -13.48 -36.31 -5.92
CA SER A 33 -14.38 -35.82 -6.98
C SER A 33 -15.76 -35.44 -6.42
N GLN A 34 -16.32 -36.27 -5.53
CA GLN A 34 -17.59 -35.99 -4.89
C GLN A 34 -17.54 -34.74 -3.99
N SER A 35 -16.42 -34.57 -3.26
CA SER A 35 -16.21 -33.41 -2.40
C SER A 35 -16.17 -32.11 -3.21
N ILE A 36 -15.46 -32.10 -4.35
CA ILE A 36 -15.42 -30.95 -5.26
C ILE A 36 -16.81 -30.67 -5.84
N HIS A 37 -17.52 -31.67 -6.30
CA HIS A 37 -18.87 -31.49 -6.81
C HIS A 37 -19.86 -30.94 -5.78
N ARG A 38 -19.74 -31.34 -4.52
CA ARG A 38 -20.54 -30.78 -3.43
C ARG A 38 -20.23 -29.31 -3.23
N LEU A 39 -18.94 -28.94 -3.27
CA LEU A 39 -18.51 -27.54 -3.15
C LEU A 39 -19.05 -26.70 -4.29
N GLU A 40 -18.93 -27.17 -5.54
CA GLU A 40 -19.48 -26.50 -6.73
C GLU A 40 -21.00 -26.34 -6.66
N ALA A 41 -21.70 -27.37 -6.22
CA ALA A 41 -23.15 -27.34 -6.06
C ALA A 41 -23.60 -26.34 -4.97
N GLU A 42 -22.85 -26.24 -3.90
CA GLU A 42 -23.14 -25.30 -2.80
C GLU A 42 -22.84 -23.83 -3.19
N LEU A 43 -21.77 -23.60 -3.98
CA LEU A 43 -21.42 -22.29 -4.50
C LEU A 43 -22.29 -21.87 -5.71
N GLY A 44 -22.96 -22.83 -6.34
CA GLY A 44 -23.81 -22.61 -7.50
C GLY A 44 -23.06 -22.37 -8.82
N VAL A 45 -21.73 -22.57 -8.82
CA VAL A 45 -20.87 -22.36 -9.99
C VAL A 45 -19.85 -23.50 -10.11
N PRO A 46 -19.47 -23.93 -11.34
CA PRO A 46 -18.37 -24.82 -11.54
C PRO A 46 -17.04 -24.09 -11.24
N LEU A 47 -16.06 -24.82 -10.72
CA LEU A 47 -14.73 -24.27 -10.41
C LEU A 47 -13.64 -24.83 -11.36
N PHE A 48 -13.96 -25.93 -12.04
CA PHE A 48 -13.05 -26.59 -12.98
C PHE A 48 -13.70 -26.81 -14.34
N THR A 49 -12.89 -26.67 -15.37
CA THR A 49 -13.18 -27.14 -16.72
C THR A 49 -12.55 -28.51 -16.90
N ARG A 50 -13.31 -29.48 -17.44
CA ARG A 50 -12.80 -30.82 -17.71
C ARG A 50 -12.21 -30.89 -19.11
N GLN A 51 -10.95 -31.31 -19.23
CA GLN A 51 -10.30 -31.59 -20.49
C GLN A 51 -9.76 -33.03 -20.48
N ASN A 52 -10.42 -33.94 -21.18
CA ASN A 52 -10.04 -35.34 -21.30
C ASN A 52 -9.75 -36.05 -19.96
N ARG A 53 -8.47 -36.14 -19.54
CA ARG A 53 -8.03 -36.76 -18.28
C ARG A 53 -7.52 -35.75 -17.24
N SER A 54 -7.54 -34.48 -17.55
CA SER A 54 -7.13 -33.37 -16.66
C SER A 54 -8.31 -32.48 -16.30
N ILE A 55 -8.12 -31.71 -15.24
CA ILE A 55 -9.01 -30.63 -14.83
C ILE A 55 -8.19 -29.33 -14.82
N GLU A 56 -8.77 -28.25 -15.27
CA GLU A 56 -8.16 -26.91 -15.20
C GLU A 56 -9.10 -25.96 -14.46
N LEU A 57 -8.53 -25.04 -13.69
CA LEU A 57 -9.33 -24.01 -13.05
C LEU A 57 -9.96 -23.10 -14.12
N ASN A 58 -11.26 -22.91 -14.04
CA ASN A 58 -11.93 -21.83 -14.77
C ASN A 58 -11.73 -20.46 -14.07
N GLU A 59 -12.42 -19.43 -14.50
CA GLU A 59 -12.29 -18.07 -13.95
C GLU A 59 -12.74 -18.02 -12.48
N GLU A 60 -13.89 -18.63 -12.17
CA GLU A 60 -14.44 -18.73 -10.82
C GLU A 60 -13.54 -19.53 -9.89
N GLY A 61 -12.95 -20.62 -10.39
CA GLY A 61 -11.99 -21.42 -9.63
C GLY A 61 -10.71 -20.65 -9.31
N ARG A 62 -10.17 -19.86 -10.24
CA ARG A 62 -9.00 -18.98 -10.00
C ARG A 62 -9.34 -17.90 -8.98
N PHE A 63 -10.50 -17.28 -9.11
CA PHE A 63 -10.96 -16.30 -8.13
C PHE A 63 -11.06 -16.90 -6.73
N LEU A 64 -11.71 -18.08 -6.59
CA LEU A 64 -11.83 -18.74 -5.30
C LEU A 64 -10.44 -19.13 -4.75
N GLN A 65 -9.54 -19.64 -5.58
CA GLN A 65 -8.18 -20.02 -5.16
C GLN A 65 -7.42 -18.82 -4.57
N GLN A 66 -7.43 -17.68 -5.26
CA GLN A 66 -6.76 -16.46 -4.80
C GLN A 66 -7.29 -15.97 -3.44
N ARG A 67 -8.61 -16.02 -3.24
CA ARG A 67 -9.23 -15.62 -1.98
C ARG A 67 -9.00 -16.62 -0.85
N LEU A 68 -8.95 -17.90 -1.18
CA LEU A 68 -8.94 -18.97 -0.19
C LEU A 68 -7.54 -19.24 0.39
N ILE A 69 -6.48 -19.09 -0.41
CA ILE A 69 -5.10 -19.31 0.05
C ILE A 69 -4.77 -18.50 1.32
N PRO A 70 -4.95 -17.16 1.36
CA PRO A 70 -4.61 -16.38 2.56
C PRO A 70 -5.49 -16.74 3.75
N ILE A 71 -6.77 -17.06 3.53
CA ILE A 71 -7.71 -17.42 4.59
C ILE A 71 -7.30 -18.73 5.26
N LEU A 72 -6.99 -19.78 4.48
CA LEU A 72 -6.58 -21.06 5.03
C LEU A 72 -5.18 -20.98 5.68
N HIS A 73 -4.28 -20.17 5.13
CA HIS A 73 -2.99 -19.92 5.77
C HIS A 73 -3.16 -19.28 7.16
N SER A 74 -4.04 -18.27 7.27
CA SER A 74 -4.36 -17.66 8.56
C SER A 74 -4.97 -18.66 9.56
N LEU A 75 -5.86 -19.55 9.08
CA LEU A 75 -6.41 -20.63 9.91
C LEU A 75 -5.34 -21.63 10.39
N ASP A 76 -4.37 -21.96 9.55
CA ASP A 76 -3.29 -22.89 9.89
C ASP A 76 -2.32 -22.32 10.92
N LEU A 77 -2.21 -20.99 11.02
CA LEU A 77 -1.39 -20.30 12.02
C LEU A 77 -2.04 -20.27 13.41
N ILE A 78 -3.36 -20.39 13.52
CA ILE A 78 -4.08 -20.31 14.81
C ILE A 78 -3.53 -21.26 15.88
N PRO A 79 -3.23 -22.56 15.61
CA PRO A 79 -2.68 -23.44 16.65
C PRO A 79 -1.31 -22.99 17.17
N GLU A 80 -0.46 -22.46 16.28
CA GLU A 80 0.84 -21.90 16.68
C GLU A 80 0.67 -20.63 17.49
N GLU A 81 -0.24 -19.75 17.07
CA GLU A 81 -0.58 -18.52 17.79
C GLU A 81 -1.15 -18.83 19.17
N LEU A 82 -2.04 -19.83 19.29
CA LEU A 82 -2.56 -20.27 20.58
C LEU A 82 -1.50 -20.90 21.49
N GLN A 83 -0.54 -21.65 20.92
CA GLN A 83 0.57 -22.21 21.69
C GLN A 83 1.59 -21.16 22.11
N LYS A 84 1.88 -20.20 21.26
CA LYS A 84 2.71 -19.02 21.57
C LYS A 84 1.99 -18.04 22.47
N GLY A 85 0.68 -17.96 22.36
CA GLY A 85 -0.18 -16.93 22.94
C GLY A 85 -0.63 -17.16 24.38
N LYS A 86 -0.11 -18.18 25.09
CA LYS A 86 -0.44 -18.23 26.52
C LYS A 86 0.13 -17.07 27.33
N TYR A 87 1.07 -16.27 26.79
CA TYR A 87 1.62 -15.06 27.44
C TYR A 87 2.31 -14.03 26.52
N GLN A 88 2.14 -14.07 25.21
CA GLN A 88 2.63 -12.97 24.38
C GLN A 88 1.41 -12.24 23.77
N MET A 89 1.09 -11.06 24.29
CA MET A 89 0.37 -10.07 23.47
C MET A 89 1.07 -9.99 22.14
N ASN A 90 0.31 -10.07 21.04
CA ASN A 90 0.90 -10.04 19.70
C ASN A 90 1.57 -8.66 19.52
N HIS A 91 2.88 -8.60 19.79
CA HIS A 91 3.68 -7.37 19.70
C HIS A 91 4.02 -7.03 18.24
N THR A 92 3.41 -7.70 17.28
CA THR A 92 3.59 -7.40 15.87
C THR A 92 2.54 -6.40 15.42
N ILE A 93 2.98 -5.25 14.93
CA ILE A 93 2.14 -4.21 14.34
C ILE A 93 2.13 -4.40 12.83
N HIS A 94 0.96 -4.64 12.25
CA HIS A 94 0.72 -4.69 10.82
C HIS A 94 0.44 -3.28 10.31
N LEU A 95 1.43 -2.66 9.69
CA LEU A 95 1.40 -1.26 9.29
C LEU A 95 1.26 -1.12 7.78
N ARG A 96 0.17 -0.52 7.33
CA ARG A 96 -0.05 -0.17 5.93
C ARG A 96 0.48 1.23 5.66
N LEU A 97 1.47 1.35 4.77
CA LEU A 97 2.15 2.60 4.44
C LEU A 97 1.79 3.06 3.03
N LEU A 98 0.77 3.88 2.89
CA LEU A 98 0.37 4.49 1.61
C LEU A 98 1.10 5.82 1.37
N SER A 99 1.62 6.43 2.44
CA SER A 99 2.36 7.70 2.40
C SER A 99 3.48 7.73 3.44
N ALA A 100 4.45 8.63 3.26
CA ALA A 100 5.48 8.97 4.23
C ALA A 100 6.38 7.80 4.69
N SER A 101 6.67 6.84 3.80
CA SER A 101 7.42 5.62 4.16
C SER A 101 8.75 5.93 4.84
N SER A 102 9.55 6.89 4.34
CA SER A 102 10.84 7.26 4.93
C SER A 102 10.70 7.81 6.34
N LEU A 103 9.75 8.74 6.55
CA LEU A 103 9.46 9.33 7.85
C LEU A 103 9.02 8.26 8.86
N ILE A 104 8.07 7.41 8.45
CA ILE A 104 7.53 6.36 9.34
C ILE A 104 8.60 5.31 9.65
N THR A 105 9.41 4.91 8.68
CA THR A 105 10.52 3.96 8.92
C THR A 105 11.50 4.52 9.95
N SER A 106 11.87 5.79 9.87
CA SER A 106 12.74 6.43 10.88
C SER A 106 12.11 6.39 12.29
N ARG A 107 10.81 6.66 12.38
CA ARG A 107 10.06 6.60 13.65
C ARG A 107 9.93 5.19 14.20
N ILE A 108 9.75 4.18 13.33
CA ILE A 108 9.77 2.76 13.71
C ILE A 108 11.11 2.39 14.32
N ILE A 109 12.24 2.81 13.72
CA ILE A 109 13.58 2.56 14.25
C ILE A 109 13.72 3.16 15.65
N ALA A 110 13.30 4.42 15.84
CA ALA A 110 13.33 5.09 17.13
C ALA A 110 12.43 4.40 18.16
N TYR A 111 11.22 4.01 17.78
CA TYR A 111 10.30 3.30 18.66
C TYR A 111 10.85 1.92 19.08
N ARG A 112 11.42 1.15 18.14
CA ARG A 112 12.03 -0.14 18.44
C ARG A 112 13.25 -0.06 19.37
N SER A 113 13.93 1.06 19.40
CA SER A 113 15.02 1.26 20.37
C SER A 113 14.51 1.34 21.81
N LEU A 114 13.26 1.76 22.01
CA LEU A 114 12.58 1.83 23.31
C LEU A 114 11.77 0.57 23.61
N HIS A 115 11.28 -0.11 22.58
CA HIS A 115 10.39 -1.28 22.64
C HIS A 115 10.94 -2.42 21.78
N PRO A 116 12.06 -3.06 22.18
CA PRO A 116 12.73 -4.11 21.38
C PRO A 116 11.87 -5.36 21.17
N GLU A 117 10.87 -5.57 22.02
CA GLU A 117 9.89 -6.67 21.93
C GLU A 117 8.86 -6.50 20.81
N VAL A 118 8.68 -5.27 20.27
CA VAL A 118 7.70 -4.98 19.22
C VAL A 118 8.31 -5.27 17.87
N SER A 119 7.60 -6.00 17.03
CA SER A 119 7.92 -6.24 15.62
C SER A 119 6.92 -5.55 14.69
N PHE A 120 7.35 -5.31 13.45
CA PHE A 120 6.54 -4.62 12.45
C PHE A 120 6.50 -5.44 11.16
N GLN A 121 5.31 -5.49 10.56
CA GLN A 121 5.12 -5.93 9.19
C GLN A 121 4.60 -4.74 8.37
N LEU A 122 5.33 -4.38 7.30
CA LEU A 122 5.06 -3.18 6.51
C LEU A 122 4.46 -3.58 5.16
N TYR A 123 3.32 -3.00 4.83
CA TYR A 123 2.61 -3.21 3.56
C TYR A 123 2.53 -1.88 2.81
N GLN A 124 2.99 -1.86 1.56
CA GLN A 124 3.03 -0.64 0.76
C GLN A 124 2.13 -0.70 -0.48
N ASN A 125 1.51 -1.84 -0.75
CA ASN A 125 0.59 -1.99 -1.88
C ASN A 125 -0.81 -1.51 -1.48
N PRO A 126 -1.42 -0.54 -2.20
CA PRO A 126 -2.77 -0.07 -1.93
C PRO A 126 -3.86 -1.13 -2.18
N ASP A 127 -3.60 -2.08 -3.09
CA ASP A 127 -4.57 -3.11 -3.50
C ASP A 127 -4.48 -4.38 -2.64
N GLN A 128 -3.63 -4.41 -1.63
CA GLN A 128 -3.44 -5.54 -0.74
C GLN A 128 -4.38 -5.46 0.46
N ASP A 129 -4.96 -6.61 0.80
CA ASP A 129 -5.95 -6.92 1.85
C ASP A 129 -6.07 -5.95 3.03
N ASP A 130 -7.31 -5.81 3.56
CA ASP A 130 -7.69 -4.98 4.72
C ASP A 130 -7.13 -5.47 6.08
N ASN A 131 -6.20 -6.41 6.09
CA ASN A 131 -5.61 -6.96 7.31
C ASN A 131 -4.42 -6.12 7.82
N PHE A 132 -4.69 -4.89 8.22
CA PHE A 132 -3.74 -4.02 8.90
C PHE A 132 -4.26 -3.64 10.30
N ASP A 133 -3.35 -3.27 11.20
CA ASP A 133 -3.69 -2.72 12.51
C ASP A 133 -3.75 -1.19 12.45
N LEU A 134 -2.81 -0.58 11.72
CA LEU A 134 -2.66 0.85 11.54
C LEU A 134 -2.34 1.17 10.07
N CYS A 135 -3.02 2.18 9.50
CA CYS A 135 -2.75 2.69 8.16
C CYS A 135 -2.22 4.12 8.23
N VAL A 136 -1.12 4.39 7.52
CA VAL A 136 -0.60 5.74 7.30
C VAL A 136 -0.92 6.15 5.86
N SER A 137 -1.69 7.21 5.72
CA SER A 137 -2.11 7.76 4.44
C SER A 137 -1.91 9.27 4.40
N ALA A 138 -2.38 9.91 3.36
CA ALA A 138 -2.39 11.37 3.24
C ALA A 138 -3.66 11.84 2.53
N ARG A 139 -4.09 13.06 2.86
CA ARG A 139 -5.20 13.75 2.18
C ARG A 139 -4.87 15.22 1.98
N ARG A 140 -5.56 15.89 1.09
CA ARG A 140 -5.46 17.36 0.96
C ARG A 140 -5.90 18.04 2.27
N ALA A 141 -5.20 19.11 2.66
CA ALA A 141 -5.53 19.84 3.88
C ALA A 141 -6.75 20.75 3.70
N ASP A 142 -7.03 21.17 2.47
CA ASP A 142 -8.15 22.07 2.11
C ASP A 142 -9.47 21.35 1.82
N THR A 143 -9.47 20.03 1.70
CA THR A 143 -10.72 19.27 1.61
C THR A 143 -11.31 19.07 3.00
N VAL A 144 -12.36 19.84 3.31
CA VAL A 144 -13.26 19.53 4.43
C VAL A 144 -13.81 18.14 4.18
N SER A 145 -13.73 17.26 5.18
CA SER A 145 -14.19 15.89 5.09
C SER A 145 -15.68 15.80 4.75
N GLU A 146 -16.02 15.93 3.49
CA GLU A 146 -17.23 15.31 2.98
C GLU A 146 -16.95 13.82 2.94
N HIS A 147 -17.66 13.09 3.74
CA HIS A 147 -17.59 11.66 3.96
C HIS A 147 -17.30 10.90 2.67
N SER A 148 -16.11 10.33 2.55
CA SER A 148 -15.86 9.29 1.56
C SER A 148 -16.77 8.11 1.91
N ALA A 149 -17.88 7.98 1.20
CA ALA A 149 -18.99 7.08 1.45
C ALA A 149 -18.65 5.58 1.31
N HIS A 150 -17.37 5.20 1.38
CA HIS A 150 -16.91 3.82 1.21
C HIS A 150 -15.86 3.37 2.23
N ASN A 151 -15.65 4.09 3.34
CA ASN A 151 -14.75 3.62 4.40
C ASN A 151 -15.52 3.53 5.72
N ASP A 152 -15.86 2.32 6.15
CA ASP A 152 -16.40 1.99 7.48
C ASP A 152 -15.48 2.40 8.66
N PHE A 153 -14.34 3.05 8.37
CA PHE A 153 -13.32 3.48 9.33
C PHE A 153 -13.32 5.00 9.59
N ALA A 154 -14.36 5.74 9.21
CA ALA A 154 -14.41 7.21 9.23
C ALA A 154 -14.21 7.84 10.63
N ASP A 155 -14.43 7.08 11.71
CA ASP A 155 -14.47 7.61 13.08
C ASP A 155 -13.12 7.61 13.82
N ASP A 156 -12.04 7.06 13.25
CA ASP A 156 -10.74 6.95 13.94
C ASP A 156 -9.55 7.46 13.11
N VAL A 157 -9.75 8.57 12.43
CA VAL A 157 -8.69 9.22 11.64
C VAL A 157 -8.03 10.32 12.47
N MET A 158 -6.75 10.15 12.78
CA MET A 158 -5.92 11.13 13.48
C MET A 158 -5.00 11.85 12.48
N VAL A 159 -4.90 13.18 12.57
CA VAL A 159 -3.92 13.93 11.79
C VAL A 159 -2.58 13.92 12.52
N MET A 160 -1.58 13.29 11.92
CA MET A 160 -0.23 13.17 12.48
C MET A 160 0.63 14.41 12.19
N LEU A 161 0.57 14.91 10.96
CA LEU A 161 1.40 16.00 10.48
C LEU A 161 0.71 16.70 9.32
N GLU A 162 0.81 18.02 9.28
CA GLU A 162 0.49 18.80 8.08
C GLU A 162 1.80 19.31 7.45
N GLU A 163 1.94 19.15 6.14
CA GLU A 163 3.13 19.56 5.40
C GLU A 163 2.76 20.17 4.06
N GLU A 164 3.61 21.08 3.60
CA GLU A 164 3.49 21.70 2.29
C GLU A 164 4.03 20.78 1.18
N LEU A 165 3.43 20.90 0.00
CA LEU A 165 3.91 20.29 -1.23
C LEU A 165 4.59 21.36 -2.07
N TYR A 166 5.91 21.30 -2.18
CA TYR A 166 6.72 22.12 -3.07
C TYR A 166 6.76 21.54 -4.48
N LEU A 167 7.11 22.34 -5.45
CA LEU A 167 7.53 21.85 -6.76
C LEU A 167 9.05 21.75 -6.77
N ALA A 168 9.57 20.55 -6.96
CA ALA A 168 10.99 20.28 -7.12
C ALA A 168 11.39 20.46 -8.58
N VAL A 169 12.35 21.35 -8.84
CA VAL A 169 12.82 21.68 -10.20
C VAL A 169 14.34 21.60 -10.26
N PRO A 170 14.94 21.14 -11.38
CA PRO A 170 16.37 21.23 -11.59
C PRO A 170 16.83 22.69 -11.65
N THR A 171 17.94 23.02 -11.00
CA THR A 171 18.45 24.42 -10.96
C THR A 171 18.91 24.95 -12.32
N HIS A 172 19.19 24.09 -13.28
CA HIS A 172 19.54 24.44 -14.65
C HIS A 172 18.31 24.60 -15.57
N SER A 173 17.10 24.28 -15.08
CA SER A 173 15.85 24.49 -15.83
C SER A 173 15.46 25.98 -15.87
N ASP A 174 14.53 26.34 -16.74
CA ASP A 174 13.97 27.70 -16.82
C ASP A 174 13.35 28.20 -15.50
N PHE A 175 12.96 27.26 -14.65
CA PHE A 175 12.42 27.55 -13.31
C PHE A 175 13.50 27.66 -12.23
N GLY A 176 14.74 27.23 -12.50
CA GLY A 176 15.78 27.02 -11.51
C GLY A 176 16.25 28.27 -10.76
N GLN A 177 15.96 29.45 -11.25
CA GLN A 177 16.30 30.73 -10.59
C GLN A 177 15.14 31.28 -9.74
N LYS A 178 13.95 30.70 -9.83
CA LYS A 178 12.77 31.11 -9.07
C LYS A 178 12.82 30.64 -7.62
N THR A 179 12.08 31.32 -6.75
CA THR A 179 11.79 30.89 -5.36
C THR A 179 10.33 30.48 -5.19
N THR A 180 9.47 31.04 -6.04
CA THR A 180 8.04 30.74 -6.11
C THR A 180 7.66 30.46 -7.56
N ILE A 181 6.54 29.79 -7.76
CA ILE A 181 6.01 29.46 -9.06
C ILE A 181 4.49 29.36 -9.02
N ARG A 182 3.84 29.69 -10.13
CA ARG A 182 2.42 29.33 -10.32
C ARG A 182 2.35 27.99 -11.02
N LEU A 183 1.43 27.14 -10.61
CA LEU A 183 1.29 25.81 -11.21
C LEU A 183 0.95 25.92 -12.71
N SER A 184 0.20 26.93 -13.12
CA SER A 184 -0.11 27.22 -14.53
C SER A 184 1.12 27.49 -15.41
N GLU A 185 2.23 27.99 -14.85
CA GLU A 185 3.47 28.22 -15.60
C GLU A 185 4.18 26.95 -16.00
N THR A 186 3.83 25.81 -15.38
CA THR A 186 4.46 24.51 -15.61
C THR A 186 3.70 23.62 -16.58
N ARG A 187 2.74 24.19 -17.32
CA ARG A 187 1.87 23.47 -18.24
C ARG A 187 2.63 22.63 -19.27
N ASP A 188 3.73 23.17 -19.80
CA ASP A 188 4.53 22.54 -20.85
C ASP A 188 5.79 21.83 -20.30
N ALA A 189 5.87 21.67 -18.98
CA ALA A 189 7.00 21.02 -18.34
C ALA A 189 6.85 19.50 -18.32
N ASP A 190 7.98 18.79 -18.33
CA ASP A 190 8.05 17.35 -18.17
C ASP A 190 7.92 16.97 -16.70
N TYR A 191 6.89 16.18 -16.37
CA TYR A 191 6.61 15.77 -14.99
C TYR A 191 7.06 14.34 -14.70
N ILE A 192 7.50 14.15 -13.45
CA ILE A 192 7.84 12.85 -12.88
C ILE A 192 6.88 12.61 -11.71
N CYS A 193 6.15 11.51 -11.75
CA CYS A 193 5.08 11.21 -10.79
C CYS A 193 5.22 9.82 -10.16
N LEU A 194 4.58 9.65 -9.00
CA LEU A 194 4.29 8.32 -8.48
C LEU A 194 3.15 7.70 -9.28
N ALA A 195 3.31 6.42 -9.63
CA ALA A 195 2.30 5.64 -10.35
C ALA A 195 1.18 5.14 -9.41
N GLY A 196 0.08 4.70 -10.02
CA GLY A 196 -1.02 4.02 -9.35
C GLY A 196 -1.92 4.92 -8.51
N SER A 197 -2.65 4.30 -7.58
CA SER A 197 -3.66 4.93 -6.71
C SER A 197 -3.07 5.59 -5.45
N ARG A 198 -1.80 5.99 -5.47
CA ARG A 198 -1.13 6.63 -4.32
C ARG A 198 -1.78 7.97 -3.97
N PRO A 199 -1.96 8.28 -2.66
CA PRO A 199 -2.60 9.52 -2.24
C PRO A 199 -1.99 10.79 -2.84
N ILE A 200 -0.66 10.87 -2.96
CA ILE A 200 0.01 12.03 -3.57
C ILE A 200 -0.34 12.18 -5.05
N ARG A 201 -0.49 11.05 -5.78
CA ARG A 201 -0.87 11.07 -7.19
C ARG A 201 -2.27 11.63 -7.39
N GLN A 202 -3.22 11.20 -6.55
CA GLN A 202 -4.60 11.70 -6.58
C GLN A 202 -4.67 13.19 -6.24
N MET A 203 -3.94 13.63 -5.20
CA MET A 203 -3.89 15.04 -4.81
C MET A 203 -3.29 15.93 -5.90
N THR A 204 -2.16 15.52 -6.48
CA THR A 204 -1.51 16.33 -7.53
C THR A 204 -2.34 16.37 -8.80
N HIS A 205 -3.04 15.28 -9.12
CA HIS A 205 -3.98 15.24 -10.25
C HIS A 205 -5.11 16.27 -10.06
N SER A 206 -5.71 16.34 -8.88
CA SER A 206 -6.76 17.34 -8.61
C SER A 206 -6.25 18.78 -8.73
N TYR A 207 -5.00 19.07 -8.36
CA TYR A 207 -4.42 20.40 -8.56
C TYR A 207 -4.28 20.75 -10.05
N PHE A 208 -3.89 19.80 -10.90
CA PHE A 208 -3.83 20.04 -12.35
C PHE A 208 -5.21 20.22 -12.98
N GLU A 209 -6.21 19.45 -12.55
CA GLU A 209 -7.60 19.60 -12.99
C GLU A 209 -8.15 20.99 -12.63
N GLU A 210 -7.89 21.46 -11.42
CA GLU A 210 -8.29 22.81 -10.96
C GLU A 210 -7.62 23.92 -11.77
N GLU A 211 -6.39 23.71 -12.29
CA GLU A 211 -5.69 24.63 -13.20
C GLU A 211 -6.09 24.47 -14.67
N GLY A 212 -6.94 23.50 -14.98
CA GLY A 212 -7.45 23.28 -16.34
C GLY A 212 -6.40 22.77 -17.33
N PHE A 213 -5.43 21.97 -16.86
CA PHE A 213 -4.50 21.27 -17.74
C PHE A 213 -4.13 19.88 -17.27
N SER A 214 -3.67 19.05 -18.19
CA SER A 214 -3.08 17.75 -17.90
C SER A 214 -1.57 17.82 -18.01
N PRO A 215 -0.80 17.39 -17.00
CA PRO A 215 0.67 17.42 -17.06
C PRO A 215 1.20 16.45 -18.11
N HIS A 216 2.29 16.84 -18.79
CA HIS A 216 3.05 15.91 -19.63
C HIS A 216 3.92 15.04 -18.73
N ILE A 217 3.52 13.78 -18.50
CA ILE A 217 4.23 12.85 -17.63
C ILE A 217 5.23 12.05 -18.44
N VAL A 218 6.51 12.27 -18.20
CA VAL A 218 7.60 11.57 -18.91
C VAL A 218 8.09 10.33 -18.16
N PHE A 219 7.92 10.32 -16.82
CA PHE A 219 8.26 9.17 -15.99
C PHE A 219 7.20 8.94 -14.92
N GLU A 220 6.84 7.67 -14.74
CA GLU A 220 6.06 7.19 -13.60
C GLU A 220 6.80 6.04 -12.92
N SER A 221 6.81 6.04 -11.59
CA SER A 221 7.38 4.97 -10.78
C SER A 221 6.49 4.64 -9.59
N ASP A 222 6.47 3.39 -9.22
CA ASP A 222 5.78 2.90 -8.01
C ASP A 222 6.56 3.17 -6.71
N THR A 223 7.84 3.59 -6.83
CA THR A 223 8.70 3.89 -5.68
C THR A 223 9.01 5.38 -5.56
N THR A 224 8.90 5.90 -4.34
CA THR A 224 9.26 7.28 -4.01
C THR A 224 10.74 7.57 -4.30
N GLU A 225 11.61 6.59 -4.07
CA GLU A 225 13.05 6.72 -4.27
C GLU A 225 13.39 6.96 -5.75
N SER A 226 12.81 6.20 -6.67
CA SER A 226 13.01 6.39 -8.10
C SER A 226 12.53 7.77 -8.56
N VAL A 227 11.34 8.22 -8.11
CA VAL A 227 10.83 9.57 -8.43
C VAL A 227 11.79 10.64 -7.93
N ARG A 228 12.28 10.55 -6.69
CA ARG A 228 13.26 11.49 -6.12
C ARG A 228 14.54 11.54 -6.92
N ASN A 229 15.09 10.36 -7.27
CA ASN A 229 16.34 10.26 -8.03
C ASN A 229 16.22 10.81 -9.46
N LEU A 230 15.10 10.54 -10.15
CA LEU A 230 14.83 11.08 -11.47
C LEU A 230 14.71 12.61 -11.46
N ILE A 231 14.02 13.18 -10.48
CA ILE A 231 13.96 14.64 -10.29
C ILE A 231 15.35 15.20 -10.00
N ALA A 232 16.10 14.56 -9.08
CA ALA A 232 17.45 14.99 -8.73
C ALA A 232 18.42 14.91 -9.92
N ALA A 233 18.21 13.95 -10.82
CA ALA A 233 18.97 13.84 -12.08
C ALA A 233 18.59 14.88 -13.15
N GLY A 234 17.60 15.74 -12.86
CA GLY A 234 17.17 16.77 -13.81
C GLY A 234 16.34 16.26 -14.98
N MET A 235 15.75 15.06 -14.84
CA MET A 235 14.95 14.44 -15.90
C MET A 235 13.54 15.02 -16.03
N GLY A 236 13.14 15.93 -15.13
CA GLY A 236 11.86 16.60 -15.11
C GLY A 236 11.59 17.24 -13.75
N ILE A 237 10.38 17.74 -13.57
CA ILE A 237 9.90 18.38 -12.33
C ILE A 237 8.88 17.48 -11.62
N GLY A 238 8.64 17.73 -10.33
CA GLY A 238 7.64 16.95 -9.59
C GLY A 238 7.30 17.54 -8.24
N PHE A 239 6.17 17.12 -7.68
CA PHE A 239 5.79 17.53 -6.34
C PHE A 239 6.68 16.85 -5.27
N TRP A 240 7.08 17.65 -4.29
CA TRP A 240 7.97 17.23 -3.21
C TRP A 240 7.39 17.63 -1.85
N PRO A 241 6.97 16.67 -1.03
CA PRO A 241 6.52 16.94 0.33
C PRO A 241 7.66 17.44 1.23
N GLN A 242 7.38 18.45 2.04
CA GLN A 242 8.34 19.17 2.85
C GLN A 242 9.16 18.28 3.79
N HIS A 243 8.52 17.31 4.45
CA HIS A 243 9.15 16.53 5.52
C HIS A 243 9.21 15.03 5.24
N SER A 244 8.17 14.48 4.61
CA SER A 244 7.98 13.03 4.57
C SER A 244 8.79 12.29 3.52
N TRP A 245 9.36 13.01 2.54
CA TRP A 245 10.26 12.44 1.54
C TRP A 245 11.75 12.56 1.91
N GLY A 246 12.05 13.22 3.03
CA GLY A 246 13.41 13.47 3.47
C GLY A 246 14.13 14.54 2.65
N THR A 247 15.42 14.69 2.87
CA THR A 247 16.27 15.68 2.19
C THR A 247 16.42 15.34 0.70
N ILE A 248 16.64 16.39 -0.10
CA ILE A 248 16.97 16.23 -1.52
C ILE A 248 18.32 15.48 -1.62
N PRO A 249 18.42 14.45 -2.48
CA PRO A 249 19.69 13.77 -2.70
C PRO A 249 20.75 14.75 -3.25
N GLU A 250 21.89 14.84 -2.60
CA GLU A 250 23.00 15.70 -3.02
C GLU A 250 23.78 15.09 -4.21
N LYS A 251 23.76 13.76 -4.31
CA LYS A 251 24.46 12.99 -5.35
C LYS A 251 23.69 11.72 -5.69
N LEU A 252 23.61 11.41 -6.97
CA LEU A 252 23.39 10.04 -7.43
C LEU A 252 24.72 9.29 -7.41
N ALA A 253 24.78 8.09 -6.85
CA ALA A 253 26.02 7.36 -6.54
C ALA A 253 26.97 7.19 -7.74
N ASP A 254 26.44 7.17 -8.98
CA ASP A 254 27.21 6.91 -10.20
C ASP A 254 27.11 8.03 -11.26
N SER A 255 26.55 9.21 -10.91
CA SER A 255 26.46 10.33 -11.85
C SER A 255 27.62 11.33 -11.64
N PRO A 256 28.42 11.64 -12.68
CA PRO A 256 29.50 12.62 -12.59
C PRO A 256 29.01 14.06 -12.48
N GLU A 257 27.75 14.33 -12.84
CA GLU A 257 27.16 15.67 -12.82
C GLU A 257 26.18 15.78 -11.64
N GLN A 258 26.41 16.74 -10.78
CA GLN A 258 25.47 17.13 -9.73
C GLN A 258 24.44 18.07 -10.37
N PHE A 259 23.20 17.63 -10.45
CA PHE A 259 22.09 18.53 -10.78
C PHE A 259 21.39 18.94 -9.47
N PRO A 260 21.76 20.07 -8.86
CA PRO A 260 21.08 20.54 -7.68
C PRO A 260 19.59 20.79 -8.01
N VAL A 261 18.73 20.34 -7.11
CA VAL A 261 17.29 20.54 -7.20
C VAL A 261 16.90 21.69 -6.28
N ARG A 262 16.01 22.55 -6.72
CA ARG A 262 15.41 23.61 -5.93
C ARG A 262 13.95 23.28 -5.64
N LEU A 263 13.52 23.51 -4.42
CA LEU A 263 12.10 23.46 -4.04
C LEU A 263 11.49 24.85 -4.19
N LEU A 264 10.46 24.94 -5.01
CA LEU A 264 9.70 26.18 -5.23
C LEU A 264 8.38 26.13 -4.49
N HIS A 265 8.06 27.22 -3.82
CA HIS A 265 6.74 27.42 -3.25
C HIS A 265 5.72 27.67 -4.36
N ILE A 266 4.56 27.00 -4.33
CA ILE A 266 3.47 27.22 -5.27
C ILE A 266 2.58 28.34 -4.73
N GLU A 267 2.57 29.51 -5.40
CA GLU A 267 2.00 30.75 -4.84
C GLU A 267 0.52 30.95 -5.15
N ASP A 268 0.01 30.35 -6.21
CA ASP A 268 -1.37 30.56 -6.69
C ASP A 268 -2.39 29.66 -6.01
N ARG A 269 -1.94 28.74 -5.13
CA ARG A 269 -2.80 27.83 -4.37
C ARG A 269 -2.15 27.28 -3.12
N VAL A 270 -3.00 26.80 -2.23
CA VAL A 270 -2.55 26.11 -1.01
C VAL A 270 -2.31 24.63 -1.33
N CYS A 271 -1.07 24.28 -1.66
CA CYS A 271 -0.66 22.90 -1.85
C CYS A 271 -0.18 22.29 -0.53
N ARG A 272 -1.11 21.85 0.31
CA ARG A 272 -0.83 21.22 1.60
C ARG A 272 -1.51 19.87 1.73
N ARG A 273 -0.88 18.96 2.46
CA ARG A 273 -1.45 17.69 2.80
C ARG A 273 -1.36 17.38 4.30
N GLN A 274 -2.31 16.63 4.77
CA GLN A 274 -2.30 16.05 6.11
C GLN A 274 -1.91 14.58 6.00
N LEU A 275 -0.89 14.17 6.73
CA LEU A 275 -0.59 12.77 6.96
C LEU A 275 -1.53 12.26 8.05
N THR A 276 -2.21 11.16 7.78
CA THR A 276 -3.25 10.61 8.65
C THR A 276 -2.87 9.22 9.13
N LEU A 277 -3.27 8.92 10.36
CA LEU A 277 -3.24 7.60 10.97
C LEU A 277 -4.67 7.10 11.11
N THR A 278 -4.94 5.91 10.60
CA THR A 278 -6.25 5.24 10.75
C THR A 278 -6.04 3.89 11.37
N ARG A 279 -6.67 3.62 12.51
CA ARG A 279 -6.64 2.30 13.16
C ARG A 279 -7.77 1.43 12.62
N SER A 280 -7.48 0.17 12.36
CA SER A 280 -8.52 -0.84 12.13
C SER A 280 -9.30 -1.11 13.43
N GLU A 281 -10.43 -1.80 13.33
CA GLU A 281 -11.19 -2.24 14.52
C GLU A 281 -10.32 -3.06 15.47
N LYS A 282 -9.51 -3.98 14.93
CA LYS A 282 -8.53 -4.78 15.68
C LYS A 282 -7.47 -3.90 16.33
N GLY A 283 -6.96 -2.88 15.60
CA GLY A 283 -5.95 -1.95 16.09
C GLY A 283 -6.43 -1.05 17.22
N ARG A 284 -7.70 -0.67 17.26
CA ARG A 284 -8.28 0.17 18.33
C ARG A 284 -8.21 -0.48 19.71
N ASN A 285 -8.34 -1.80 19.75
CA ASN A 285 -8.37 -2.57 20.99
C ASN A 285 -6.98 -3.06 21.43
N ASN A 286 -5.92 -2.75 20.68
CA ASN A 286 -4.56 -3.17 20.98
C ASN A 286 -3.77 -2.05 21.67
N PRO A 287 -3.35 -2.23 22.95
CA PRO A 287 -2.61 -1.20 23.68
C PRO A 287 -1.25 -0.86 23.05
N VAL A 288 -0.57 -1.81 22.42
CA VAL A 288 0.71 -1.59 21.73
C VAL A 288 0.54 -0.65 20.56
N ILE A 289 -0.56 -0.79 19.81
CA ILE A 289 -0.88 0.09 18.67
C ILE A 289 -1.24 1.48 19.16
N THR A 290 -2.00 1.58 20.27
CA THR A 290 -2.32 2.87 20.87
C THR A 290 -1.07 3.59 21.35
N ASP A 291 -0.13 2.88 21.97
CA ASP A 291 1.14 3.43 22.41
C ASP A 291 2.00 3.90 21.22
N PHE A 292 2.11 3.08 20.16
CA PHE A 292 2.81 3.47 18.94
C PHE A 292 2.16 4.68 18.25
N CYS A 293 0.82 4.76 18.18
CA CYS A 293 0.13 5.95 17.67
C CYS A 293 0.49 7.21 18.47
N ASN A 294 0.47 7.12 19.81
CA ASN A 294 0.86 8.24 20.68
C ASN A 294 2.31 8.66 20.43
N PHE A 295 3.22 7.69 20.28
CA PHE A 295 4.61 7.96 19.93
C PHE A 295 4.73 8.69 18.58
N LEU A 296 4.00 8.26 17.56
CA LEU A 296 3.98 8.94 16.25
C LEU A 296 3.45 10.36 16.32
N MET A 297 2.48 10.63 17.19
CA MET A 297 1.86 11.94 17.37
C MET A 297 2.72 12.91 18.20
N CYS A 298 3.52 12.40 19.13
CA CYS A 298 4.35 13.22 20.04
C CYS A 298 5.64 13.73 19.40
N GLN A 299 6.10 13.14 18.29
CA GLN A 299 7.31 13.57 17.60
C GLN A 299 7.00 14.64 16.55
N LYS A 300 7.01 15.91 16.95
CA LYS A 300 6.95 17.06 16.06
C LYS A 300 8.28 17.31 15.38
#